data_15f831b37e7f0703ea2c1368c4e98257
#
_entry.id   15f831b37e7f0703ea2c1368c4e98257
#
_cell.length_a   1.000
_cell.length_b   1.000
_cell.length_c   1.000
_cell.angle_alpha   90.00
_cell.angle_beta   90.00
_cell.angle_gamma   90.00
#
_symmetry.space_group_name_H-M   'P 1'
#
loop_
_entity.id
_entity.type
_entity.pdbx_description
1 polymer ?
#
loop_
_entity_poly.entity_id
_entity_poly.type
_entity_poly.pdbx_seq_one_letter_code
_entity_poly.pdbx_strand_id
1 'polypeptide(L)'
;MFPIDFFWRASLRWPNRIAIDTPTGPIHYEELASKVKALANALVELDPKLQSRVAICSGNSAEHIIALLAVLASGKVWVPLNPKSTRPEIRRIIDITEPSLIIHDQALGKLLTDAPGIFILTGMDDGQGSSKTMGGLIRLHDGAPLPSFELPLDATQAIKFTGGTTGAPKGVMQPYRAWLANIANQIQSWGFDEHERYIVAAPITHGTSTYILPILAQGGCHVILDGAGAEVVRTAFKERGGTASFMPPTLLYMLMALPNASRKDFPKLRRLIYGGAPMPAEKVRAVRDFFGPVLCTTYGQTEAPQILTVMKPEDFEDPQNWASVGCTTWFGDIAIMAPDGSLMPTG
;
A
#
# COMPACT_ATOMS: atom_id res chain seq x y z
N MET A 1 -0.07 -13.41 16.29
CA MET A 1 -0.74 -12.22 15.71
C MET A 1 -0.09 -11.92 14.37
N PHE A 2 -0.89 -11.77 13.32
CA PHE A 2 -0.46 -11.43 11.96
C PHE A 2 -0.82 -9.97 11.62
N PRO A 3 -0.20 -9.37 10.59
CA PRO A 3 -0.56 -8.00 10.15
C PRO A 3 -2.05 -7.78 9.88
N ILE A 4 -2.73 -8.77 9.34
CA ILE A 4 -4.17 -8.68 9.06
C ILE A 4 -5.05 -8.57 10.32
N ASP A 5 -4.55 -9.00 11.48
CA ASP A 5 -5.28 -8.95 12.74
C ASP A 5 -5.56 -7.50 13.20
N PHE A 6 -4.72 -6.55 12.77
CA PHE A 6 -4.99 -5.13 13.01
C PHE A 6 -6.28 -4.66 12.32
N PHE A 7 -6.52 -5.14 11.09
CA PHE A 7 -7.76 -4.85 10.36
C PHE A 7 -8.98 -5.50 11.04
N TRP A 8 -8.88 -6.77 11.45
CA TRP A 8 -9.99 -7.45 12.14
C TRP A 8 -10.37 -6.75 13.44
N ARG A 9 -9.40 -6.33 14.25
CA ARG A 9 -9.66 -5.55 15.46
C ARG A 9 -10.32 -4.21 15.16
N ALA A 10 -9.88 -3.52 14.11
CA ALA A 10 -10.46 -2.25 13.69
C ALA A 10 -11.90 -2.41 13.20
N SER A 11 -12.19 -3.46 12.44
CA SER A 11 -13.55 -3.73 11.94
C SER A 11 -14.56 -4.01 13.06
N LEU A 12 -14.11 -4.65 14.15
CA LEU A 12 -14.92 -4.85 15.35
C LEU A 12 -15.12 -3.56 16.16
N ARG A 13 -14.08 -2.72 16.21
CA ARG A 13 -14.11 -1.47 16.99
C ARG A 13 -14.91 -0.36 16.31
N TRP A 14 -14.85 -0.30 14.97
CA TRP A 14 -15.43 0.78 14.17
C TRP A 14 -16.28 0.29 12.99
N PRO A 15 -17.26 -0.64 13.18
CA PRO A 15 -17.98 -1.30 12.07
C PRO A 15 -18.63 -0.31 11.10
N ASN A 16 -19.18 0.79 11.62
CA ASN A 16 -19.96 1.77 10.87
C ASN A 16 -19.11 2.92 10.28
N ARG A 17 -17.78 2.95 10.51
CA ARG A 17 -16.93 3.98 9.89
C ARG A 17 -16.63 3.62 8.44
N ILE A 18 -16.35 4.64 7.64
CA ILE A 18 -15.91 4.45 6.25
C ILE A 18 -14.45 3.97 6.26
N ALA A 19 -14.20 2.77 5.72
CA ALA A 19 -12.87 2.20 5.54
C ALA A 19 -12.27 2.59 4.19
N ILE A 20 -13.11 2.59 3.14
CA ILE A 20 -12.71 2.98 1.78
C ILE A 20 -13.77 3.93 1.24
N ASP A 21 -13.34 5.11 0.81
CA ASP A 21 -14.18 6.08 0.12
C ASP A 21 -13.86 6.02 -1.38
N THR A 22 -14.83 5.62 -2.19
CA THR A 22 -14.68 5.45 -3.65
C THR A 22 -15.49 6.48 -4.43
N PRO A 23 -15.22 6.69 -5.72
CA PRO A 23 -16.07 7.52 -6.57
C PRO A 23 -17.54 7.05 -6.67
N THR A 24 -17.78 5.76 -6.47
CA THR A 24 -19.12 5.15 -6.54
C THR A 24 -19.83 5.04 -5.18
N GLY A 25 -19.15 5.40 -4.09
CA GLY A 25 -19.71 5.41 -2.74
C GLY A 25 -18.77 4.83 -1.70
N PRO A 26 -19.10 5.00 -0.42
CA PRO A 26 -18.29 4.52 0.69
C PRO A 26 -18.47 3.02 0.92
N ILE A 27 -17.40 2.37 1.38
CA ILE A 27 -17.41 1.01 1.94
C ILE A 27 -17.07 1.12 3.42
N HIS A 28 -17.97 0.64 4.28
CA HIS A 28 -17.78 0.66 5.72
C HIS A 28 -16.91 -0.51 6.21
N TYR A 29 -16.35 -0.42 7.40
CA TYR A 29 -15.47 -1.45 7.95
C TYR A 29 -16.13 -2.81 8.05
N GLU A 30 -17.40 -2.88 8.46
CA GLU A 30 -18.16 -4.13 8.54
C GLU A 30 -18.35 -4.77 7.15
N GLU A 31 -18.73 -3.96 6.16
CA GLU A 31 -18.88 -4.40 4.78
C GLU A 31 -17.55 -4.87 4.19
N LEU A 32 -16.47 -4.10 4.41
CA LEU A 32 -15.14 -4.49 3.98
C LEU A 32 -14.71 -5.81 4.61
N ALA A 33 -14.96 -5.99 5.93
CA ALA A 33 -14.63 -7.21 6.64
C ALA A 33 -15.41 -8.44 6.10
N SER A 34 -16.70 -8.27 5.78
CA SER A 34 -17.49 -9.34 5.16
C SER A 34 -16.93 -9.73 3.80
N LYS A 35 -16.65 -8.76 2.92
CA LYS A 35 -16.08 -9.01 1.58
C LYS A 35 -14.70 -9.67 1.64
N VAL A 36 -13.83 -9.19 2.53
CA VAL A 36 -12.47 -9.75 2.72
C VAL A 36 -12.56 -11.20 3.21
N LYS A 37 -13.42 -11.47 4.19
CA LYS A 37 -13.63 -12.81 4.74
C LYS A 37 -14.16 -13.79 3.69
N ALA A 38 -15.17 -13.40 2.93
CA ALA A 38 -15.75 -14.20 1.87
C ALA A 38 -14.71 -14.51 0.78
N LEU A 39 -13.97 -13.50 0.30
CA LEU A 39 -12.94 -13.70 -0.72
C LEU A 39 -11.78 -14.56 -0.18
N ALA A 40 -11.39 -14.40 1.08
CA ALA A 40 -10.33 -15.23 1.68
C ALA A 40 -10.71 -16.72 1.70
N ASN A 41 -11.98 -17.05 2.01
CA ASN A 41 -12.48 -18.43 1.92
C ASN A 41 -12.45 -18.95 0.48
N ALA A 42 -12.86 -18.15 -0.49
CA ALA A 42 -12.77 -18.51 -1.90
C ALA A 42 -11.32 -18.81 -2.34
N LEU A 43 -10.36 -18.00 -1.90
CA LEU A 43 -8.94 -18.22 -2.22
C LEU A 43 -8.41 -19.52 -1.58
N VAL A 44 -8.88 -19.88 -0.38
CA VAL A 44 -8.52 -21.15 0.27
C VAL A 44 -9.18 -22.34 -0.45
N GLU A 45 -10.43 -22.22 -0.90
CA GLU A 45 -11.11 -23.27 -1.66
C GLU A 45 -10.45 -23.52 -3.01
N LEU A 46 -10.13 -22.44 -3.76
CA LEU A 46 -9.48 -22.54 -5.07
C LEU A 46 -8.06 -23.10 -4.99
N ASP A 47 -7.35 -22.84 -3.90
CA ASP A 47 -6.03 -23.37 -3.63
C ASP A 47 -5.83 -23.52 -2.11
N PRO A 48 -5.97 -24.72 -1.55
CA PRO A 48 -5.86 -24.96 -0.09
C PRO A 48 -4.41 -24.88 0.44
N LYS A 49 -3.40 -24.78 -0.43
CA LYS A 49 -2.01 -24.75 -0.02
C LYS A 49 -1.66 -23.43 0.68
N LEU A 50 -1.21 -23.50 1.94
CA LEU A 50 -0.64 -22.35 2.64
C LEU A 50 0.63 -21.86 1.94
N GLN A 51 0.91 -20.57 2.03
CA GLN A 51 2.06 -19.92 1.39
C GLN A 51 2.11 -20.06 -0.14
N SER A 52 1.02 -20.50 -0.79
CA SER A 52 0.90 -20.34 -2.24
C SER A 52 0.83 -18.86 -2.61
N ARG A 53 1.31 -18.54 -3.80
CA ARG A 53 1.43 -17.15 -4.25
C ARG A 53 0.17 -16.73 -4.99
N VAL A 54 -0.36 -15.57 -4.62
CA VAL A 54 -1.47 -14.90 -5.31
C VAL A 54 -0.95 -13.59 -5.90
N ALA A 55 -0.95 -13.51 -7.22
CA ALA A 55 -0.57 -12.29 -7.91
C ALA A 55 -1.79 -11.34 -8.04
N ILE A 56 -1.56 -10.04 -7.87
CA ILE A 56 -2.59 -9.01 -8.09
C ILE A 56 -2.06 -8.03 -9.13
N CYS A 57 -2.74 -7.97 -10.30
CA CYS A 57 -2.48 -7.02 -11.38
C CYS A 57 -3.69 -6.09 -11.55
N SER A 58 -3.73 -5.02 -10.76
CA SER A 58 -4.85 -4.08 -10.72
C SER A 58 -4.37 -2.67 -10.42
N GLY A 59 -5.12 -1.68 -10.89
CA GLY A 59 -4.94 -0.28 -10.53
C GLY A 59 -5.27 0.00 -9.06
N ASN A 60 -5.21 1.29 -8.67
CA ASN A 60 -5.66 1.72 -7.35
C ASN A 60 -7.20 1.68 -7.32
N SER A 61 -7.76 0.70 -6.64
CA SER A 61 -9.21 0.51 -6.52
C SER A 61 -9.57 -0.10 -5.17
N ALA A 62 -10.87 -0.10 -4.83
CA ALA A 62 -11.35 -0.79 -3.66
C ALA A 62 -11.16 -2.31 -3.78
N GLU A 63 -11.36 -2.85 -4.99
CA GLU A 63 -11.16 -4.26 -5.31
C GLU A 63 -9.72 -4.68 -5.04
N HIS A 64 -8.74 -3.84 -5.39
CA HIS A 64 -7.32 -4.12 -5.07
C HIS A 64 -7.08 -4.21 -3.56
N ILE A 65 -7.66 -3.29 -2.78
CA ILE A 65 -7.53 -3.34 -1.31
C ILE A 65 -8.23 -4.59 -0.75
N ILE A 66 -9.43 -4.91 -1.21
CA ILE A 66 -10.16 -6.12 -0.81
C ILE A 66 -9.35 -7.38 -1.14
N ALA A 67 -8.82 -7.47 -2.37
CA ALA A 67 -8.01 -8.59 -2.81
C ALA A 67 -6.74 -8.74 -1.95
N LEU A 68 -6.01 -7.64 -1.72
CA LEU A 68 -4.82 -7.65 -0.86
C LEU A 68 -5.14 -8.16 0.54
N LEU A 69 -6.17 -7.60 1.19
CA LEU A 69 -6.56 -8.02 2.53
C LEU A 69 -7.01 -9.48 2.57
N ALA A 70 -7.72 -9.97 1.54
CA ALA A 70 -8.14 -11.36 1.44
C ALA A 70 -6.96 -12.33 1.27
N VAL A 71 -5.95 -11.96 0.47
CA VAL A 71 -4.69 -12.72 0.35
C VAL A 71 -4.00 -12.83 1.71
N LEU A 72 -3.91 -11.73 2.46
CA LEU A 72 -3.31 -11.74 3.80
C LEU A 72 -4.13 -12.57 4.79
N ALA A 73 -5.46 -12.53 4.68
CA ALA A 73 -6.40 -13.26 5.54
C ALA A 73 -6.44 -14.77 5.27
N SER A 74 -5.93 -15.22 4.13
CA SER A 74 -5.92 -16.63 3.70
C SER A 74 -4.57 -17.35 3.91
N GLY A 75 -3.59 -16.71 4.56
CA GLY A 75 -2.25 -17.29 4.76
C GLY A 75 -1.42 -17.46 3.48
N LYS A 76 -1.81 -16.76 2.42
CA LYS A 76 -1.14 -16.78 1.12
C LYS A 76 -0.12 -15.66 0.99
N VAL A 77 0.74 -15.77 -0.02
CA VAL A 77 1.79 -14.78 -0.30
C VAL A 77 1.33 -13.82 -1.39
N TRP A 78 1.31 -12.54 -1.08
CA TRP A 78 0.98 -11.51 -2.05
C TRP A 78 2.14 -11.23 -3.00
N VAL A 79 1.83 -11.22 -4.33
CA VAL A 79 2.76 -10.83 -5.40
C VAL A 79 2.15 -9.65 -6.16
N PRO A 80 2.59 -8.39 -5.92
CA PRO A 80 2.12 -7.26 -6.70
C PRO A 80 2.67 -7.27 -8.12
N LEU A 81 1.78 -7.13 -9.11
CA LEU A 81 2.11 -6.89 -10.51
C LEU A 81 1.72 -5.46 -10.88
N ASN A 82 2.71 -4.64 -11.23
CA ASN A 82 2.43 -3.26 -11.61
C ASN A 82 1.74 -3.20 -12.98
N PRO A 83 0.49 -2.69 -13.09
CA PRO A 83 -0.23 -2.61 -14.37
C PRO A 83 0.43 -1.69 -15.41
N LYS A 84 1.39 -0.84 -14.98
CA LYS A 84 2.19 0.03 -15.87
C LYS A 84 3.46 -0.63 -16.37
N SER A 85 3.81 -1.82 -15.87
CA SER A 85 4.95 -2.59 -16.34
C SER A 85 4.67 -3.19 -17.72
N THR A 86 5.75 -3.44 -18.47
CA THR A 86 5.66 -4.12 -19.75
C THR A 86 5.28 -5.61 -19.57
N ARG A 87 4.70 -6.21 -20.62
CA ARG A 87 4.37 -7.63 -20.61
C ARG A 87 5.57 -8.55 -20.29
N PRO A 88 6.78 -8.34 -20.85
CA PRO A 88 7.95 -9.14 -20.48
C PRO A 88 8.33 -9.03 -18.98
N GLU A 89 8.22 -7.83 -18.38
CA GLU A 89 8.48 -7.66 -16.95
C GLU A 89 7.47 -8.42 -16.10
N ILE A 90 6.19 -8.29 -16.39
CA ILE A 90 5.12 -9.00 -15.69
C ILE A 90 5.30 -10.51 -15.84
N ARG A 91 5.57 -10.99 -17.07
CA ARG A 91 5.79 -12.40 -17.34
C ARG A 91 6.95 -12.95 -16.53
N ARG A 92 8.06 -12.22 -16.45
CA ARG A 92 9.23 -12.63 -15.65
C ARG A 92 8.89 -12.78 -14.18
N ILE A 93 8.12 -11.85 -13.61
CA ILE A 93 7.67 -11.96 -12.21
C ILE A 93 6.84 -13.22 -12.01
N ILE A 94 5.91 -13.49 -12.92
CA ILE A 94 5.05 -14.68 -12.89
C ILE A 94 5.90 -15.96 -13.00
N ASP A 95 6.87 -16.02 -13.91
CA ASP A 95 7.73 -17.19 -14.09
C ASP A 95 8.62 -17.46 -12.87
N ILE A 96 9.06 -16.41 -12.15
CA ILE A 96 9.87 -16.56 -10.92
C ILE A 96 9.00 -16.95 -9.72
N THR A 97 7.79 -16.39 -9.62
CA THR A 97 6.94 -16.56 -8.44
C THR A 97 5.93 -17.68 -8.59
N GLU A 98 5.66 -18.15 -9.80
CA GLU A 98 4.71 -19.23 -10.11
C GLU A 98 3.40 -19.10 -9.30
N PRO A 99 2.65 -18.00 -9.44
CA PRO A 99 1.43 -17.80 -8.67
C PRO A 99 0.37 -18.83 -9.09
N SER A 100 -0.27 -19.45 -8.10
CA SER A 100 -1.40 -20.36 -8.35
C SER A 100 -2.67 -19.62 -8.75
N LEU A 101 -2.84 -18.39 -8.23
CA LEU A 101 -4.00 -17.54 -8.48
C LEU A 101 -3.53 -16.16 -8.96
N ILE A 102 -4.24 -15.59 -9.95
CA ILE A 102 -3.96 -14.25 -10.48
C ILE A 102 -5.25 -13.44 -10.49
N ILE A 103 -5.32 -12.41 -9.67
CA ILE A 103 -6.43 -11.45 -9.63
C ILE A 103 -6.06 -10.26 -10.51
N HIS A 104 -6.93 -9.89 -11.46
CA HIS A 104 -6.59 -8.81 -12.38
C HIS A 104 -7.79 -8.01 -12.89
N ASP A 105 -7.57 -6.76 -13.26
CA ASP A 105 -8.56 -5.95 -13.95
C ASP A 105 -8.77 -6.48 -15.38
N GLN A 106 -10.01 -6.45 -15.86
CA GLN A 106 -10.36 -6.95 -17.20
C GLN A 106 -9.51 -6.30 -18.30
N ALA A 107 -9.27 -5.00 -18.20
CA ALA A 107 -8.46 -4.26 -19.17
C ALA A 107 -7.00 -4.74 -19.25
N LEU A 108 -6.49 -5.41 -18.22
CA LEU A 108 -5.12 -5.88 -18.11
C LEU A 108 -4.91 -7.34 -18.56
N GLY A 109 -5.98 -8.03 -18.95
CA GLY A 109 -5.92 -9.44 -19.37
C GLY A 109 -4.90 -9.71 -20.49
N LYS A 110 -4.70 -8.76 -21.42
CA LYS A 110 -3.71 -8.86 -22.48
C LYS A 110 -2.25 -8.92 -21.98
N LEU A 111 -1.96 -8.37 -20.82
CA LEU A 111 -0.63 -8.43 -20.21
C LEU A 111 -0.32 -9.82 -19.63
N LEU A 112 -1.37 -10.60 -19.36
CA LEU A 112 -1.32 -11.89 -18.66
C LEU A 112 -1.53 -13.09 -19.60
N THR A 113 -1.64 -12.88 -20.91
CA THR A 113 -1.84 -13.95 -21.90
C THR A 113 -0.75 -15.03 -21.73
N ASP A 114 -1.18 -16.30 -21.72
CA ASP A 114 -0.34 -17.50 -21.57
C ASP A 114 0.36 -17.63 -20.19
N ALA A 115 -0.01 -16.82 -19.19
CA ALA A 115 0.47 -17.03 -17.83
C ALA A 115 -0.22 -18.25 -17.20
N PRO A 116 0.51 -19.07 -16.43
CA PRO A 116 -0.11 -20.17 -15.69
C PRO A 116 -0.92 -19.66 -14.48
N GLY A 117 -1.86 -20.45 -14.02
CA GLY A 117 -2.66 -20.16 -12.82
C GLY A 117 -4.15 -20.00 -13.07
N ILE A 118 -4.90 -19.87 -12.01
CA ILE A 118 -6.34 -19.58 -12.03
C ILE A 118 -6.53 -18.06 -12.06
N PHE A 119 -7.26 -17.56 -13.05
CA PHE A 119 -7.53 -16.14 -13.23
C PHE A 119 -8.85 -15.74 -12.57
N ILE A 120 -8.81 -14.65 -11.79
CA ILE A 120 -9.96 -14.05 -11.13
C ILE A 120 -10.05 -12.59 -11.56
N LEU A 121 -11.16 -12.19 -12.16
CA LEU A 121 -11.39 -10.78 -12.52
C LEU A 121 -11.74 -9.95 -11.28
N THR A 122 -11.14 -8.77 -11.18
CA THR A 122 -11.60 -7.75 -10.24
C THR A 122 -12.97 -7.27 -10.62
N GLY A 123 -13.88 -7.05 -10.11
CA GLY A 123 -15.16 -6.56 -10.59
C GLY A 123 -16.30 -7.20 -9.84
N MET A 124 -17.34 -6.42 -9.79
CA MET A 124 -18.62 -6.90 -9.31
C MET A 124 -19.20 -7.82 -10.39
N ASP A 125 -19.97 -8.76 -9.97
CA ASP A 125 -20.61 -9.75 -10.80
C ASP A 125 -21.40 -9.12 -11.96
N ASP A 126 -21.31 -9.77 -13.12
CA ASP A 126 -22.11 -9.48 -14.31
C ASP A 126 -23.57 -9.99 -14.22
N GLY A 127 -24.02 -10.40 -13.04
CA GLY A 127 -25.37 -10.97 -12.80
C GLY A 127 -25.48 -12.45 -13.17
N GLN A 128 -24.43 -13.08 -13.71
CA GLN A 128 -24.44 -14.48 -14.16
C GLN A 128 -23.86 -15.47 -13.14
N GLY A 129 -23.47 -15.02 -11.94
CA GLY A 129 -22.95 -15.90 -10.87
C GLY A 129 -21.60 -16.53 -11.19
N SER A 130 -20.79 -15.84 -11.97
CA SER A 130 -19.48 -16.36 -12.39
C SER A 130 -18.52 -16.52 -11.22
N SER A 131 -18.10 -17.75 -10.95
CA SER A 131 -17.00 -18.06 -10.01
C SER A 131 -15.62 -17.53 -10.45
N LYS A 132 -15.56 -16.81 -11.55
CA LYS A 132 -14.33 -16.21 -12.09
C LYS A 132 -14.18 -14.72 -11.77
N THR A 133 -15.15 -14.12 -11.08
CA THR A 133 -15.08 -12.73 -10.63
C THR A 133 -15.01 -12.63 -9.12
N MET A 134 -14.35 -11.58 -8.60
CA MET A 134 -14.32 -11.34 -7.16
C MET A 134 -15.74 -11.20 -6.58
N GLY A 135 -16.61 -10.46 -7.25
CA GLY A 135 -18.01 -10.30 -6.82
C GLY A 135 -18.76 -11.62 -6.76
N GLY A 136 -18.60 -12.51 -7.75
CA GLY A 136 -19.19 -13.85 -7.76
C GLY A 136 -18.65 -14.72 -6.62
N LEU A 137 -17.33 -14.73 -6.41
CA LEU A 137 -16.69 -15.47 -5.32
C LEU A 137 -17.13 -14.95 -3.94
N ILE A 138 -17.21 -13.64 -3.74
CA ILE A 138 -17.68 -13.03 -2.49
C ILE A 138 -19.11 -13.46 -2.16
N ARG A 139 -20.00 -13.48 -3.14
CA ARG A 139 -21.39 -13.94 -2.91
C ARG A 139 -21.48 -15.43 -2.59
N LEU A 140 -20.70 -16.26 -3.26
CA LEU A 140 -20.69 -17.71 -3.02
C LEU A 140 -20.24 -18.06 -1.59
N HIS A 141 -19.38 -17.21 -0.99
CA HIS A 141 -18.82 -17.42 0.34
C HIS A 141 -19.35 -16.43 1.39
N ASP A 142 -20.45 -15.73 1.07
CA ASP A 142 -21.06 -14.78 2.03
C ASP A 142 -21.44 -15.49 3.33
N GLY A 143 -21.16 -14.86 4.46
CA GLY A 143 -21.39 -15.43 5.78
C GLY A 143 -20.39 -16.52 6.21
N ALA A 144 -19.44 -16.93 5.37
CA ALA A 144 -18.42 -17.91 5.74
C ALA A 144 -17.57 -17.43 6.94
N PRO A 145 -17.12 -18.32 7.83
CA PRO A 145 -16.25 -17.96 8.95
C PRO A 145 -14.89 -17.49 8.45
N LEU A 146 -14.17 -16.70 9.28
CA LEU A 146 -12.81 -16.29 8.94
C LEU A 146 -11.91 -17.53 8.83
N PRO A 147 -11.15 -17.70 7.73
CA PRO A 147 -10.18 -18.80 7.63
C PRO A 147 -9.12 -18.67 8.73
N SER A 148 -8.74 -19.78 9.31
CA SER A 148 -7.64 -19.84 10.28
C SER A 148 -6.41 -20.49 9.66
N PHE A 149 -5.23 -20.00 10.01
CA PHE A 149 -3.96 -20.61 9.62
C PHE A 149 -2.92 -20.36 10.69
N GLU A 150 -1.93 -21.24 10.74
CA GLU A 150 -0.76 -21.12 11.62
C GLU A 150 0.49 -21.07 10.76
N LEU A 151 1.28 -20.02 10.93
CA LEU A 151 2.55 -19.81 10.23
C LEU A 151 3.54 -19.13 11.18
N PRO A 152 4.85 -19.42 11.06
CA PRO A 152 5.85 -18.67 11.80
C PRO A 152 5.90 -17.20 11.30
N LEU A 153 6.29 -16.26 12.15
CA LEU A 153 6.40 -14.85 11.78
C LEU A 153 7.49 -14.56 10.73
N ASP A 154 8.41 -15.50 10.54
CA ASP A 154 9.42 -15.45 9.47
C ASP A 154 8.89 -15.98 8.14
N ALA A 155 7.69 -16.56 8.07
CA ALA A 155 7.06 -16.93 6.81
C ALA A 155 6.78 -15.69 5.97
N THR A 156 6.79 -15.88 4.64
CA THR A 156 6.66 -14.79 3.67
C THR A 156 5.22 -14.29 3.60
N GLN A 157 5.02 -12.98 3.74
CA GLN A 157 3.73 -12.33 3.51
C GLN A 157 3.61 -11.76 2.10
N ALA A 158 4.71 -11.23 1.56
CA ALA A 158 4.72 -10.66 0.22
C ALA A 158 6.05 -10.90 -0.49
N ILE A 159 6.03 -11.00 -1.83
CA ILE A 159 7.23 -11.01 -2.68
C ILE A 159 7.16 -9.79 -3.58
N LYS A 160 8.00 -8.80 -3.32
CA LYS A 160 8.08 -7.56 -4.09
C LYS A 160 9.36 -7.49 -4.91
N PHE A 161 9.25 -7.02 -6.14
CA PHE A 161 10.40 -6.93 -7.04
C PHE A 161 11.02 -5.53 -7.01
N THR A 162 12.35 -5.50 -6.98
CA THR A 162 13.13 -4.27 -7.14
C THR A 162 13.59 -4.13 -8.58
N GLY A 163 13.56 -2.91 -9.11
CA GLY A 163 14.23 -2.56 -10.36
C GLY A 163 15.75 -2.59 -10.13
N GLY A 164 16.39 -3.73 -10.33
CA GLY A 164 17.82 -3.88 -10.08
C GLY A 164 18.66 -3.02 -11.03
N THR A 165 19.62 -2.28 -10.49
CA THR A 165 20.67 -1.56 -11.26
C THR A 165 21.55 -2.50 -12.08
N THR A 166 21.48 -3.81 -11.85
CA THR A 166 22.28 -4.87 -12.48
C THR A 166 21.52 -5.72 -13.49
N GLY A 167 20.35 -5.31 -13.96
CA GLY A 167 19.64 -5.86 -15.13
C GLY A 167 18.52 -6.85 -14.84
N ALA A 168 18.57 -7.70 -13.80
CA ALA A 168 17.52 -8.68 -13.52
C ALA A 168 16.72 -8.30 -12.27
N PRO A 169 15.37 -8.12 -12.35
CA PRO A 169 14.56 -7.89 -11.17
C PRO A 169 14.73 -9.03 -10.16
N LYS A 170 14.94 -8.68 -8.88
CA LYS A 170 15.04 -9.64 -7.77
C LYS A 170 13.77 -9.57 -6.95
N GLY A 171 13.20 -10.73 -6.61
CA GLY A 171 12.05 -10.84 -5.71
C GLY A 171 12.53 -10.85 -4.25
N VAL A 172 12.09 -9.86 -3.49
CA VAL A 172 12.35 -9.75 -2.04
C VAL A 172 11.21 -10.38 -1.29
N MET A 173 11.50 -11.43 -0.51
CA MET A 173 10.54 -12.09 0.37
C MET A 173 10.41 -11.31 1.68
N GLN A 174 9.28 -10.64 1.87
CA GLN A 174 9.00 -9.84 3.05
C GLN A 174 8.23 -10.69 4.08
N PRO A 175 8.81 -10.96 5.27
CA PRO A 175 8.15 -11.80 6.29
C PRO A 175 7.08 -11.03 7.06
N TYR A 176 6.17 -11.78 7.72
CA TYR A 176 5.12 -11.20 8.57
C TYR A 176 5.68 -10.26 9.65
N ARG A 177 6.80 -10.63 10.30
CA ARG A 177 7.42 -9.79 11.34
C ARG A 177 7.85 -8.41 10.82
N ALA A 178 8.33 -8.32 9.57
CA ALA A 178 8.72 -7.03 8.98
C ALA A 178 7.51 -6.13 8.75
N TRP A 179 6.37 -6.71 8.36
CA TRP A 179 5.11 -5.96 8.21
C TRP A 179 4.53 -5.54 9.55
N LEU A 180 4.64 -6.36 10.61
CA LEU A 180 4.25 -5.96 11.96
C LEU A 180 5.06 -4.76 12.45
N ALA A 181 6.39 -4.81 12.30
CA ALA A 181 7.27 -3.69 12.63
C ALA A 181 6.93 -2.43 11.84
N ASN A 182 6.69 -2.57 10.53
CA ASN A 182 6.28 -1.46 9.68
C ASN A 182 4.97 -0.81 10.14
N ILE A 183 3.93 -1.60 10.47
CA ILE A 183 2.65 -1.09 10.95
C ILE A 183 2.84 -0.31 12.26
N ALA A 184 3.54 -0.89 13.22
CA ALA A 184 3.80 -0.25 14.52
C ALA A 184 4.61 1.04 14.38
N ASN A 185 5.68 1.02 13.59
CA ASN A 185 6.50 2.19 13.29
C ASN A 185 5.69 3.31 12.64
N GLN A 186 4.83 2.99 11.65
CA GLN A 186 4.03 4.01 10.98
C GLN A 186 2.98 4.63 11.92
N ILE A 187 2.25 3.82 12.69
CA ILE A 187 1.26 4.32 13.63
C ILE A 187 1.92 5.27 14.64
N GLN A 188 3.04 4.85 15.21
CA GLN A 188 3.78 5.63 16.21
C GLN A 188 4.39 6.91 15.59
N SER A 189 5.03 6.79 14.42
CA SER A 189 5.75 7.91 13.82
C SER A 189 4.83 8.98 13.27
N TRP A 190 3.74 8.57 12.61
CA TRP A 190 2.82 9.50 11.98
C TRP A 190 1.66 9.92 12.87
N GLY A 191 1.40 9.21 13.98
CA GLY A 191 0.26 9.49 14.85
C GLY A 191 -1.06 9.43 14.09
N PHE A 192 -1.24 8.42 13.24
CA PHE A 192 -2.51 8.19 12.56
C PHE A 192 -3.63 7.95 13.55
N ASP A 193 -4.82 8.47 13.26
CA ASP A 193 -6.02 8.37 14.08
C ASP A 193 -7.26 8.05 13.23
N GLU A 194 -8.41 7.92 13.88
CA GLU A 194 -9.67 7.60 13.23
C GLU A 194 -10.22 8.72 12.33
N HIS A 195 -9.63 9.89 12.33
CA HIS A 195 -9.98 11.01 11.45
C HIS A 195 -9.12 11.04 10.18
N GLU A 196 -8.22 10.07 10.02
CA GLU A 196 -7.35 10.02 8.84
C GLU A 196 -8.15 9.70 7.58
N ARG A 197 -7.98 10.54 6.56
CA ARG A 197 -8.48 10.35 5.20
C ARG A 197 -7.29 10.33 4.25
N TYR A 198 -6.76 9.14 4.04
CA TYR A 198 -5.54 8.92 3.28
C TYR A 198 -5.84 8.88 1.77
N ILE A 199 -5.33 9.87 1.02
CA ILE A 199 -5.44 9.90 -0.45
C ILE A 199 -4.50 8.87 -1.06
N VAL A 200 -5.05 7.90 -1.79
CA VAL A 200 -4.31 6.83 -2.48
C VAL A 200 -3.75 7.35 -3.81
N ALA A 201 -2.76 8.23 -3.74
CA ALA A 201 -2.19 8.92 -4.91
C ALA A 201 -1.12 8.10 -5.64
N ALA A 202 -0.26 7.39 -4.89
CA ALA A 202 0.77 6.53 -5.46
C ALA A 202 0.27 5.07 -5.62
N PRO A 203 0.89 4.25 -6.49
CA PRO A 203 0.43 2.88 -6.75
C PRO A 203 0.44 1.99 -5.50
N ILE A 204 -0.65 1.23 -5.29
CA ILE A 204 -0.75 0.22 -4.22
C ILE A 204 0.29 -0.88 -4.41
N THR A 205 0.66 -1.21 -5.63
CA THR A 205 1.71 -2.21 -5.93
C THR A 205 3.10 -1.85 -5.40
N HIS A 206 3.31 -0.60 -4.96
CA HIS A 206 4.57 -0.07 -4.44
C HIS A 206 4.47 0.35 -2.96
N GLY A 207 5.00 1.52 -2.60
CA GLY A 207 5.04 2.02 -1.22
C GLY A 207 3.67 2.19 -0.57
N THR A 208 2.65 2.58 -1.32
CA THR A 208 1.29 2.82 -0.79
C THR A 208 0.67 1.61 -0.09
N SER A 209 0.97 0.38 -0.52
CA SER A 209 0.46 -0.82 0.15
C SER A 209 0.85 -0.92 1.63
N THR A 210 1.97 -0.34 2.00
CA THR A 210 2.45 -0.39 3.38
C THR A 210 1.68 0.54 4.32
N TYR A 211 0.91 1.49 3.77
CA TYR A 211 0.03 2.41 4.52
C TYR A 211 -1.39 1.84 4.72
N ILE A 212 -1.79 0.79 3.97
CA ILE A 212 -3.16 0.27 4.03
C ILE A 212 -3.49 -0.20 5.45
N LEU A 213 -2.72 -1.11 6.00
CA LEU A 213 -2.98 -1.65 7.34
C LEU A 213 -2.78 -0.62 8.47
N PRO A 214 -1.74 0.24 8.48
CA PRO A 214 -1.62 1.27 9.51
C PRO A 214 -2.81 2.23 9.60
N ILE A 215 -3.32 2.69 8.45
CA ILE A 215 -4.50 3.56 8.41
C ILE A 215 -5.75 2.83 8.89
N LEU A 216 -6.00 1.62 8.36
CA LEU A 216 -7.15 0.81 8.77
C LEU A 216 -7.08 0.44 10.26
N ALA A 217 -5.90 0.13 10.79
CA ALA A 217 -5.71 -0.23 12.21
C ALA A 217 -6.17 0.88 13.17
N GLN A 218 -6.15 2.12 12.72
CA GLN A 218 -6.55 3.29 13.51
C GLN A 218 -7.97 3.78 13.22
N GLY A 219 -8.76 3.06 12.41
CA GLY A 219 -10.12 3.46 12.06
C GLY A 219 -10.20 4.54 10.98
N GLY A 220 -9.10 4.81 10.30
CA GLY A 220 -9.01 5.78 9.20
C GLY A 220 -9.60 5.25 7.89
N CYS A 221 -9.62 6.10 6.88
CA CYS A 221 -10.25 5.86 5.58
C CYS A 221 -9.25 6.00 4.44
N HIS A 222 -9.26 5.07 3.48
CA HIS A 222 -8.57 5.21 2.20
C HIS A 222 -9.48 5.85 1.16
N VAL A 223 -9.02 6.94 0.56
CA VAL A 223 -9.74 7.66 -0.48
C VAL A 223 -9.21 7.23 -1.85
N ILE A 224 -10.00 6.46 -2.58
CA ILE A 224 -9.68 6.02 -3.94
C ILE A 224 -10.02 7.13 -4.93
N LEU A 225 -9.11 7.38 -5.86
CA LEU A 225 -9.25 8.43 -6.86
C LEU A 225 -10.01 7.93 -8.10
N ASP A 226 -10.75 8.85 -8.73
CA ASP A 226 -11.34 8.64 -10.05
C ASP A 226 -10.33 9.09 -11.11
N GLY A 227 -9.43 8.18 -11.49
CA GLY A 227 -8.36 8.46 -12.44
C GLY A 227 -7.01 8.74 -11.79
N ALA A 228 -6.12 9.36 -12.54
CA ALA A 228 -4.73 9.61 -12.16
C ALA A 228 -4.29 11.03 -12.52
N GLY A 229 -3.20 11.48 -11.90
CA GLY A 229 -2.58 12.77 -12.18
C GLY A 229 -2.78 13.80 -11.08
N ALA A 230 -2.01 14.87 -11.17
CA ALA A 230 -1.94 15.88 -10.12
C ALA A 230 -3.28 16.62 -9.90
N GLU A 231 -4.04 16.87 -10.96
CA GLU A 231 -5.34 17.56 -10.85
C GLU A 231 -6.37 16.72 -10.08
N VAL A 232 -6.41 15.41 -10.34
CA VAL A 232 -7.31 14.49 -9.62
C VAL A 232 -6.93 14.42 -8.14
N VAL A 233 -5.62 14.38 -7.84
CA VAL A 233 -5.12 14.40 -6.47
C VAL A 233 -5.49 15.70 -5.76
N ARG A 234 -5.30 16.87 -6.41
CA ARG A 234 -5.70 18.19 -5.88
C ARG A 234 -7.18 18.21 -5.53
N THR A 235 -8.03 17.80 -6.47
CA THR A 235 -9.48 17.75 -6.29
C THR A 235 -9.87 16.87 -5.09
N ALA A 236 -9.23 15.70 -4.94
CA ALA A 236 -9.51 14.82 -3.81
C ALA A 236 -9.13 15.45 -2.46
N PHE A 237 -8.00 16.15 -2.36
CA PHE A 237 -7.67 16.88 -1.13
C PHE A 237 -8.69 17.97 -0.82
N LYS A 238 -9.07 18.74 -1.84
CA LYS A 238 -9.98 19.88 -1.71
C LYS A 238 -11.40 19.46 -1.35
N GLU A 239 -11.96 18.50 -2.07
CA GLU A 239 -13.38 18.17 -2.03
C GLU A 239 -13.69 16.97 -1.14
N ARG A 240 -12.77 15.99 -1.08
CA ARG A 240 -12.98 14.78 -0.27
C ARG A 240 -12.24 14.83 1.07
N GLY A 241 -11.62 15.99 1.39
CA GLY A 241 -11.06 16.28 2.70
C GLY A 241 -9.88 15.41 3.09
N GLY A 242 -8.97 15.14 2.15
CA GLY A 242 -7.75 14.39 2.40
C GLY A 242 -6.88 15.00 3.50
N THR A 243 -6.40 14.15 4.41
CA THR A 243 -5.57 14.56 5.55
C THR A 243 -4.12 14.11 5.41
N ALA A 244 -3.88 13.00 4.72
CA ALA A 244 -2.54 12.46 4.49
C ALA A 244 -2.42 11.80 3.12
N SER A 245 -1.19 11.70 2.63
CA SER A 245 -0.82 10.85 1.49
C SER A 245 0.68 10.62 1.46
N PHE A 246 1.10 9.47 0.93
CA PHE A 246 2.47 9.20 0.49
C PHE A 246 2.60 9.51 -1.00
N MET A 247 3.60 10.31 -1.35
CA MET A 247 3.86 10.70 -2.73
C MET A 247 5.35 10.73 -3.06
N PRO A 248 5.76 10.31 -4.26
CA PRO A 248 7.12 10.58 -4.73
C PRO A 248 7.30 12.09 -4.98
N PRO A 249 8.55 12.61 -4.88
CA PRO A 249 8.83 14.03 -5.11
C PRO A 249 8.28 14.59 -6.43
N THR A 250 8.30 13.79 -7.49
CA THR A 250 7.77 14.18 -8.80
C THR A 250 6.29 14.56 -8.77
N LEU A 251 5.47 13.84 -8.02
CA LEU A 251 4.05 14.16 -7.91
C LEU A 251 3.82 15.46 -7.13
N LEU A 252 4.63 15.73 -6.11
CA LEU A 252 4.61 16.99 -5.37
C LEU A 252 4.91 18.18 -6.29
N TYR A 253 5.94 18.05 -7.13
CA TYR A 253 6.28 19.11 -8.10
C TYR A 253 5.16 19.32 -9.12
N MET A 254 4.52 18.24 -9.59
CA MET A 254 3.37 18.35 -10.50
C MET A 254 2.18 19.05 -9.84
N LEU A 255 1.89 18.80 -8.56
CA LEU A 255 0.82 19.49 -7.82
C LEU A 255 1.11 20.98 -7.70
N MET A 256 2.36 21.35 -7.37
CA MET A 256 2.77 22.75 -7.24
C MET A 256 2.74 23.50 -8.59
N ALA A 257 2.95 22.80 -9.70
CA ALA A 257 2.96 23.36 -11.04
C ALA A 257 1.55 23.53 -11.67
N LEU A 258 0.50 23.04 -11.01
CA LEU A 258 -0.87 23.18 -11.52
C LEU A 258 -1.28 24.65 -11.54
N PRO A 259 -2.03 25.09 -12.58
CA PRO A 259 -2.57 26.46 -12.65
C PRO A 259 -3.39 26.80 -11.40
N ASN A 260 -3.10 27.97 -10.81
CA ASN A 260 -3.79 28.48 -9.62
C ASN A 260 -3.76 27.56 -8.39
N ALA A 261 -2.88 26.56 -8.36
CA ALA A 261 -2.72 25.71 -7.18
C ALA A 261 -2.18 26.53 -5.99
N SER A 262 -2.73 26.26 -4.83
CA SER A 262 -2.31 26.93 -3.60
C SER A 262 -2.57 26.05 -2.37
N ARG A 263 -2.04 26.44 -1.22
CA ARG A 263 -2.33 25.78 0.07
C ARG A 263 -3.83 25.63 0.35
N LYS A 264 -4.67 26.52 -0.17
CA LYS A 264 -6.13 26.49 0.01
C LYS A 264 -6.79 25.26 -0.61
N ASP A 265 -6.15 24.60 -1.56
CA ASP A 265 -6.65 23.36 -2.18
C ASP A 265 -6.46 22.14 -1.26
N PHE A 266 -5.72 22.30 -0.15
CA PHE A 266 -5.38 21.23 0.80
C PHE A 266 -5.86 21.59 2.22
N PRO A 267 -7.14 21.92 2.43
CA PRO A 267 -7.61 22.56 3.67
C PRO A 267 -7.44 21.70 4.91
N LYS A 268 -7.53 20.36 4.77
CA LYS A 268 -7.43 19.40 5.88
C LYS A 268 -6.11 18.62 5.91
N LEU A 269 -5.16 18.95 5.02
CA LEU A 269 -3.88 18.25 4.96
C LEU A 269 -3.08 18.42 6.26
N ARG A 270 -2.76 17.30 6.90
CA ARG A 270 -1.97 17.20 8.14
C ARG A 270 -0.58 16.60 7.90
N ARG A 271 -0.48 15.65 6.95
CA ARG A 271 0.76 14.90 6.69
C ARG A 271 0.95 14.67 5.20
N LEU A 272 2.01 15.23 4.66
CA LEU A 272 2.46 15.05 3.29
C LEU A 272 3.76 14.26 3.33
N ILE A 273 3.66 12.94 3.20
CA ILE A 273 4.79 12.02 3.36
C ILE A 273 5.44 11.82 2.00
N TYR A 274 6.71 12.15 1.85
CA TYR A 274 7.46 11.81 0.65
C TYR A 274 8.53 10.76 0.92
N GLY A 275 8.90 10.03 -0.14
CA GLY A 275 9.92 9.00 -0.09
C GLY A 275 10.11 8.32 -1.45
N GLY A 276 10.92 7.28 -1.49
CA GLY A 276 11.22 6.53 -2.71
C GLY A 276 12.24 7.21 -3.63
N ALA A 277 12.55 8.49 -3.41
CA ALA A 277 13.63 9.22 -4.06
C ALA A 277 14.09 10.38 -3.17
N PRO A 278 15.36 10.82 -3.27
CA PRO A 278 15.83 11.99 -2.54
C PRO A 278 15.18 13.29 -3.07
N MET A 279 15.06 14.27 -2.18
CA MET A 279 14.59 15.62 -2.52
C MET A 279 15.72 16.62 -2.15
N PRO A 280 16.21 17.41 -3.10
CA PRO A 280 17.19 18.45 -2.80
C PRO A 280 16.66 19.49 -1.80
N ALA A 281 17.53 20.05 -0.94
CA ALA A 281 17.14 20.99 0.12
C ALA A 281 16.33 22.20 -0.41
N GLU A 282 16.71 22.76 -1.56
CA GLU A 282 15.98 23.83 -2.23
C GLU A 282 14.53 23.45 -2.59
N LYS A 283 14.30 22.17 -2.98
CA LYS A 283 12.97 21.63 -3.28
C LYS A 283 12.17 21.37 -2.02
N VAL A 284 12.82 20.92 -0.95
CA VAL A 284 12.21 20.78 0.38
C VAL A 284 11.67 22.15 0.83
N ARG A 285 12.47 23.22 0.69
CA ARG A 285 12.05 24.58 0.99
C ARG A 285 10.79 24.96 0.18
N ALA A 286 10.84 24.80 -1.14
CA ALA A 286 9.72 25.16 -2.01
C ALA A 286 8.43 24.38 -1.67
N VAL A 287 8.52 23.09 -1.36
CA VAL A 287 7.38 22.26 -0.94
C VAL A 287 6.82 22.73 0.40
N ARG A 288 7.66 23.08 1.38
CA ARG A 288 7.23 23.62 2.66
C ARG A 288 6.57 25.00 2.52
N ASP A 289 7.13 25.88 1.70
CA ASP A 289 6.57 27.21 1.45
C ASP A 289 5.17 27.09 0.81
N PHE A 290 4.96 26.07 -0.04
CA PHE A 290 3.68 25.85 -0.71
C PHE A 290 2.64 25.16 0.18
N PHE A 291 2.99 24.02 0.81
CA PHE A 291 2.03 23.18 1.57
C PHE A 291 1.96 23.55 3.06
N GLY A 292 2.89 24.35 3.57
CA GLY A 292 3.00 24.67 5.01
C GLY A 292 3.73 23.56 5.80
N PRO A 293 3.66 23.60 7.15
CA PRO A 293 4.39 22.70 8.05
C PRO A 293 3.69 21.34 8.16
N VAL A 294 3.56 20.62 7.05
CA VAL A 294 2.90 19.31 6.94
C VAL A 294 3.79 18.26 6.27
N LEU A 295 5.00 18.68 5.85
CA LEU A 295 5.92 17.80 5.15
C LEU A 295 6.53 16.78 6.11
N CYS A 296 6.52 15.53 5.70
CA CYS A 296 7.16 14.41 6.36
C CYS A 296 8.03 13.67 5.35
N THR A 297 9.09 12.99 5.79
CA THR A 297 9.82 12.06 4.92
C THR A 297 10.09 10.74 5.61
N THR A 298 10.27 9.72 4.80
CA THR A 298 10.69 8.40 5.24
C THR A 298 11.71 7.82 4.26
N TYR A 299 12.70 7.12 4.80
CA TYR A 299 13.58 6.25 4.05
C TYR A 299 13.24 4.81 4.36
N GLY A 300 13.22 3.98 3.34
CA GLY A 300 13.01 2.55 3.42
C GLY A 300 13.39 1.88 2.11
N GLN A 301 13.45 0.57 2.14
CA GLN A 301 13.80 -0.27 1.00
C GLN A 301 12.77 -1.38 0.84
N THR A 302 12.79 -2.07 -0.29
CA THR A 302 11.94 -3.27 -0.48
C THR A 302 12.36 -4.37 0.50
N GLU A 303 13.64 -4.49 0.78
CA GLU A 303 14.26 -5.43 1.72
C GLU A 303 13.94 -5.13 3.19
N ALA A 304 13.67 -3.85 3.51
CA ALA A 304 13.23 -3.39 4.82
C ALA A 304 12.03 -2.44 4.61
N PRO A 305 10.81 -3.00 4.56
CA PRO A 305 9.67 -2.32 3.97
C PRO A 305 9.33 -1.00 4.64
N GLN A 306 9.36 0.03 3.84
CA GLN A 306 8.84 1.37 3.91
C GLN A 306 9.50 2.30 4.91
N ILE A 307 9.68 1.94 6.19
CA ILE A 307 9.94 2.94 7.21
C ILE A 307 11.10 2.52 8.13
N LEU A 308 12.32 2.82 7.70
CA LEU A 308 13.54 2.68 8.50
C LEU A 308 13.84 3.97 9.26
N THR A 309 13.67 5.13 8.60
CA THR A 309 13.80 6.44 9.22
C THR A 309 12.59 7.32 8.96
N VAL A 310 12.43 8.33 9.79
CA VAL A 310 11.36 9.32 9.68
C VAL A 310 11.86 10.72 10.00
N MET A 311 11.31 11.71 9.31
CA MET A 311 11.27 13.10 9.74
C MET A 311 9.83 13.57 9.78
N LYS A 312 9.47 14.24 10.84
CA LYS A 312 8.16 14.85 11.08
C LYS A 312 8.19 16.32 10.66
N PRO A 313 7.06 17.02 10.57
CA PRO A 313 7.02 18.42 10.18
C PRO A 313 7.91 19.33 11.01
N GLU A 314 8.01 19.08 12.32
CA GLU A 314 8.84 19.83 13.26
C GLU A 314 10.34 19.69 12.99
N ASP A 315 10.80 18.53 12.50
CA ASP A 315 12.21 18.29 12.18
C ASP A 315 12.67 19.14 10.98
N PHE A 316 11.73 19.52 10.12
CA PHE A 316 12.01 20.40 8.97
C PHE A 316 12.06 21.89 9.31
N GLU A 317 11.83 22.28 10.55
CA GLU A 317 11.98 23.69 10.98
C GLU A 317 13.43 24.13 10.93
N ASP A 318 14.37 23.22 11.21
CA ASP A 318 15.80 23.45 11.04
C ASP A 318 16.23 23.15 9.60
N PRO A 319 16.72 24.16 8.84
CA PRO A 319 17.22 23.96 7.48
C PRO A 319 18.39 22.97 7.35
N GLN A 320 19.15 22.74 8.42
CA GLN A 320 20.25 21.76 8.41
C GLN A 320 19.74 20.33 8.18
N ASN A 321 18.49 20.06 8.56
CA ASN A 321 17.86 18.75 8.40
C ASN A 321 17.31 18.49 6.98
N TRP A 322 17.24 19.49 6.10
CA TRP A 322 16.56 19.35 4.80
C TRP A 322 17.19 18.33 3.84
N ALA A 323 18.45 17.99 4.04
CA ALA A 323 19.14 16.93 3.29
C ALA A 323 19.09 15.56 4.00
N SER A 324 18.53 15.50 5.21
CA SER A 324 18.42 14.28 6.02
C SER A 324 17.22 13.44 5.60
N VAL A 325 17.30 12.14 5.88
CA VAL A 325 16.15 11.20 5.85
C VAL A 325 15.58 10.94 7.25
N GLY A 326 16.10 11.63 8.27
CA GLY A 326 15.61 11.59 9.64
C GLY A 326 16.28 10.56 10.54
N CYS A 327 15.61 10.26 11.65
CA CYS A 327 16.06 9.33 12.67
C CYS A 327 15.44 7.95 12.50
N THR A 328 16.09 6.93 13.07
CA THR A 328 15.59 5.55 13.09
C THR A 328 14.21 5.46 13.76
N THR A 329 13.40 4.54 13.29
CA THR A 329 12.11 4.19 13.91
C THR A 329 12.30 3.24 15.08
N TRP A 330 11.28 3.05 15.92
CA TRP A 330 11.35 2.25 17.14
C TRP A 330 11.76 0.78 16.93
N PHE A 331 11.30 0.17 15.84
CA PHE A 331 11.63 -1.21 15.48
C PHE A 331 12.63 -1.26 14.32
N GLY A 332 13.41 -0.20 14.12
CA GLY A 332 14.47 -0.10 13.15
C GLY A 332 15.82 0.08 13.82
N ASP A 333 16.84 -0.52 13.21
CA ASP A 333 18.24 -0.28 13.56
C ASP A 333 19.03 0.01 12.30
N ILE A 334 19.83 1.07 12.30
CA ILE A 334 20.59 1.54 11.15
C ILE A 334 22.01 1.86 11.59
N ALA A 335 22.94 1.39 10.79
CA ALA A 335 24.36 1.70 10.97
C ALA A 335 24.99 2.07 9.62
N ILE A 336 26.01 2.92 9.67
CA ILE A 336 26.86 3.20 8.52
C ILE A 336 28.03 2.22 8.52
N MET A 337 28.26 1.58 7.40
CA MET A 337 29.28 0.57 7.23
C MET A 337 30.37 1.09 6.29
N ALA A 338 31.63 0.95 6.69
CA ALA A 338 32.79 1.21 5.85
C ALA A 338 32.93 0.12 4.75
N PRO A 339 33.71 0.37 3.68
CA PRO A 339 33.89 -0.61 2.60
C PRO A 339 34.47 -1.96 3.05
N ASP A 340 35.20 -1.99 4.17
CA ASP A 340 35.77 -3.21 4.75
C ASP A 340 34.77 -3.99 5.64
N GLY A 341 33.54 -3.50 5.78
CA GLY A 341 32.47 -4.10 6.59
C GLY A 341 32.48 -3.70 8.06
N SER A 342 33.38 -2.84 8.51
CA SER A 342 33.37 -2.30 9.87
C SER A 342 32.28 -1.24 10.03
N LEU A 343 31.74 -1.11 11.25
CA LEU A 343 30.78 -0.06 11.57
C LEU A 343 31.53 1.27 11.76
N MET A 344 31.00 2.32 11.13
CA MET A 344 31.53 3.67 11.30
C MET A 344 31.05 4.25 12.65
N PRO A 345 31.91 5.05 13.32
CA PRO A 345 31.48 5.79 14.50
C PRO A 345 30.43 6.86 14.13
N THR A 346 29.69 7.30 15.15
CA THR A 346 28.78 8.44 15.02
C THR A 346 29.56 9.74 14.79
N GLY A 347 29.18 10.52 13.76
CA GLY A 347 29.78 11.84 13.49
C GLY A 347 30.38 12.00 12.12
#